data_9f31373a94324df0c1892e294ffe9ca5
#
_entry.id   9f31373a94324df0c1892e294ffe9ca5
#
_cell.length_a   1.000
_cell.length_b   1.000
_cell.length_c   1.000
_cell.angle_alpha   90.00
_cell.angle_beta   90.00
_cell.angle_gamma   90.00
#
_symmetry.space_group_name_H-M   'P 1'
#
loop_
_entity.id
_entity.type
_entity.pdbx_description
1 polymer ?
#
loop_
_entity_poly.entity_id
_entity_poly.type
_entity_poly.pdbx_seq_one_letter_code
_entity_poly.pdbx_strand_id
1 'polypeptide(L)'
;MIKIGMAVLAAAGLAFSAMSEPVVKIEVKGMHLCCGGCEGGAKGAVESGGAKEATTDKGSGTLTFSVANDAAATKALEKLAAAGFWGTIESKTVALKDDSGTALPPKAKPVHVSSGTFKGVHNCCDGCNKALKEAIKGVEGVESEDAKSKESTFTVKGNFDPAAVIKAIHGAGYHAKLDKADVIKPGK
;
A
#
# COMPACT_ATOMS: atom_id res chain seq x y z
N MET A 1 -30.91 21.49 73.37
CA MET A 1 -31.39 21.88 72.00
C MET A 1 -30.22 21.81 71.03
N ILE A 2 -30.15 20.71 70.26
CA ILE A 2 -29.03 20.51 69.34
C ILE A 2 -29.58 20.84 67.94
N LYS A 3 -28.98 21.81 67.25
CA LYS A 3 -29.30 22.20 65.88
C LYS A 3 -28.39 21.39 64.93
N ILE A 4 -28.97 20.48 64.15
CA ILE A 4 -28.31 19.71 63.12
C ILE A 4 -28.32 20.57 61.87
N GLY A 5 -27.12 21.03 61.43
CA GLY A 5 -26.90 21.73 60.18
C GLY A 5 -26.77 20.69 59.03
N MET A 6 -27.66 20.81 58.03
CA MET A 6 -27.69 19.97 56.83
C MET A 6 -26.71 20.58 55.80
N ALA A 7 -25.61 19.90 55.57
CA ALA A 7 -24.66 20.25 54.53
C ALA A 7 -25.15 19.71 53.16
N VAL A 8 -25.43 20.64 52.23
CA VAL A 8 -25.77 20.30 50.84
C VAL A 8 -24.44 20.13 50.06
N LEU A 9 -24.15 18.90 49.70
CA LEU A 9 -23.06 18.57 48.77
C LEU A 9 -23.54 18.86 47.33
N ALA A 10 -23.04 19.94 46.74
CA ALA A 10 -23.20 20.21 45.32
C ALA A 10 -22.22 19.31 44.51
N ALA A 11 -22.75 18.28 43.85
CA ALA A 11 -21.98 17.48 42.90
C ALA A 11 -21.80 18.29 41.61
N ALA A 12 -20.61 18.84 41.39
CA ALA A 12 -20.21 19.45 40.12
C ALA A 12 -19.97 18.32 39.09
N GLY A 13 -20.95 18.10 38.24
CA GLY A 13 -20.82 17.22 37.09
C GLY A 13 -19.86 17.82 36.07
N LEU A 14 -18.65 17.28 35.96
CA LEU A 14 -17.73 17.58 34.89
C LEU A 14 -18.29 16.92 33.59
N ALA A 15 -18.95 17.74 32.76
CA ALA A 15 -19.30 17.33 31.39
C ALA A 15 -17.99 17.21 30.61
N PHE A 16 -17.52 15.97 30.41
CA PHE A 16 -16.44 15.65 29.50
C PHE A 16 -17.01 15.82 28.09
N SER A 17 -16.83 17.00 27.48
CA SER A 17 -17.05 17.19 26.06
C SER A 17 -16.05 16.30 25.32
N ALA A 18 -16.52 15.22 24.77
CA ALA A 18 -15.74 14.43 23.82
C ALA A 18 -15.45 15.31 22.59
N MET A 19 -14.29 15.95 22.60
CA MET A 19 -13.76 16.61 21.39
C MET A 19 -13.51 15.50 20.39
N SER A 20 -14.37 15.41 19.36
CA SER A 20 -14.09 14.55 18.21
C SER A 20 -12.83 15.10 17.53
N GLU A 21 -11.74 14.34 17.58
CA GLU A 21 -10.52 14.70 16.86
C GLU A 21 -10.83 14.84 15.37
N PRO A 22 -10.19 15.78 14.68
CA PRO A 22 -10.36 15.93 13.23
C PRO A 22 -10.01 14.61 12.55
N VAL A 23 -10.96 14.06 11.80
CA VAL A 23 -10.80 12.81 11.07
C VAL A 23 -10.40 13.13 9.63
N VAL A 24 -9.24 12.63 9.20
CA VAL A 24 -8.78 12.72 7.81
C VAL A 24 -9.27 11.49 7.06
N LYS A 25 -10.07 11.69 6.01
CA LYS A 25 -10.54 10.63 5.13
C LYS A 25 -9.57 10.46 3.96
N ILE A 26 -9.10 9.23 3.75
CA ILE A 26 -8.19 8.87 2.66
C ILE A 26 -8.92 7.94 1.70
N GLU A 27 -8.75 8.21 0.41
CA GLU A 27 -9.23 7.37 -0.68
C GLU A 27 -8.05 6.96 -1.57
N VAL A 28 -7.85 5.64 -1.73
CA VAL A 28 -6.83 5.04 -2.60
C VAL A 28 -7.53 4.38 -3.77
N LYS A 29 -7.24 4.83 -5.00
CA LYS A 29 -7.87 4.36 -6.25
C LYS A 29 -6.92 3.53 -7.09
N GLY A 30 -7.48 2.68 -7.97
CA GLY A 30 -6.71 1.90 -8.93
C GLY A 30 -5.98 0.71 -8.32
N MET A 31 -6.42 0.24 -7.17
CA MET A 31 -5.88 -0.96 -6.53
C MET A 31 -6.40 -2.23 -7.21
N HIS A 32 -5.59 -3.27 -7.21
CA HIS A 32 -6.06 -4.58 -7.66
C HIS A 32 -6.87 -5.29 -6.55
N LEU A 33 -8.18 -5.22 -6.64
CA LEU A 33 -9.13 -5.82 -5.69
C LEU A 33 -10.02 -6.85 -6.40
N CYS A 34 -9.47 -8.01 -6.80
CA CYS A 34 -10.22 -8.99 -7.60
C CYS A 34 -11.11 -9.94 -6.78
N CYS A 35 -10.87 -10.08 -5.50
CA CYS A 35 -11.60 -11.02 -4.62
C CYS A 35 -11.66 -10.55 -3.17
N GLY A 36 -12.48 -11.22 -2.35
CA GLY A 36 -12.61 -10.91 -0.92
C GLY A 36 -11.30 -11.02 -0.13
N GLY A 37 -10.35 -11.84 -0.58
CA GLY A 37 -9.01 -11.90 0.00
C GLY A 37 -8.22 -10.61 -0.20
N CYS A 38 -8.32 -10.00 -1.40
CA CYS A 38 -7.71 -8.69 -1.68
C CYS A 38 -8.37 -7.60 -0.82
N GLU A 39 -9.70 -7.58 -0.76
CA GLU A 39 -10.46 -6.60 0.04
C GLU A 39 -10.10 -6.70 1.53
N GLY A 40 -10.10 -7.91 2.08
CA GLY A 40 -9.73 -8.18 3.48
C GLY A 40 -8.26 -7.82 3.77
N GLY A 41 -7.36 -8.18 2.86
CA GLY A 41 -5.94 -7.85 2.97
C GLY A 41 -5.67 -6.35 2.95
N ALA A 42 -6.30 -5.61 2.05
CA ALA A 42 -6.16 -4.16 1.96
C ALA A 42 -6.71 -3.45 3.21
N LYS A 43 -7.91 -3.82 3.67
CA LYS A 43 -8.50 -3.29 4.92
C LYS A 43 -7.62 -3.59 6.12
N GLY A 44 -7.26 -4.85 6.33
CA GLY A 44 -6.42 -5.25 7.46
C GLY A 44 -5.05 -4.56 7.47
N ALA A 45 -4.48 -4.29 6.30
CA ALA A 45 -3.22 -3.56 6.19
C ALA A 45 -3.34 -2.13 6.74
N VAL A 46 -4.32 -1.35 6.29
CA VAL A 46 -4.48 0.05 6.78
C VAL A 46 -4.93 0.09 8.23
N GLU A 47 -5.78 -0.82 8.68
CA GLU A 47 -6.20 -0.95 10.09
C GLU A 47 -5.02 -1.25 11.01
N SER A 48 -4.08 -2.10 10.58
CA SER A 48 -2.82 -2.36 11.31
C SER A 48 -1.94 -1.11 11.44
N GLY A 49 -2.11 -0.14 10.54
CA GLY A 49 -1.49 1.18 10.57
C GLY A 49 -2.23 2.21 11.42
N GLY A 50 -3.38 1.84 12.00
CA GLY A 50 -4.19 2.70 12.85
C GLY A 50 -5.38 3.38 12.14
N ALA A 51 -5.70 2.95 10.91
CA ALA A 51 -6.90 3.40 10.22
C ALA A 51 -8.16 2.81 10.86
N LYS A 52 -9.27 3.50 10.68
CA LYS A 52 -10.62 3.09 11.09
C LYS A 52 -11.58 3.17 9.90
N GLU A 53 -12.71 2.50 10.01
CA GLU A 53 -13.80 2.54 9.02
C GLU A 53 -13.32 2.20 7.59
N ALA A 54 -12.37 1.25 7.47
CA ALA A 54 -11.85 0.84 6.18
C ALA A 54 -12.92 0.12 5.36
N THR A 55 -13.19 0.64 4.18
CA THR A 55 -14.13 0.07 3.20
C THR A 55 -13.47 -0.09 1.85
N THR A 56 -13.88 -1.11 1.09
CA THR A 56 -13.37 -1.39 -0.24
C THR A 56 -14.51 -1.47 -1.24
N ASP A 57 -14.25 -1.01 -2.45
CA ASP A 57 -15.07 -1.27 -3.62
C ASP A 57 -14.23 -1.99 -4.68
N LYS A 58 -14.50 -3.26 -4.84
CA LYS A 58 -13.85 -4.14 -5.82
C LYS A 58 -14.11 -3.72 -7.26
N GLY A 59 -15.29 -3.15 -7.55
CA GLY A 59 -15.67 -2.75 -8.91
C GLY A 59 -14.85 -1.58 -9.43
N SER A 60 -14.54 -0.62 -8.57
CA SER A 60 -13.71 0.56 -8.87
C SER A 60 -12.24 0.41 -8.46
N GLY A 61 -11.87 -0.65 -7.74
CA GLY A 61 -10.54 -0.81 -7.18
C GLY A 61 -10.19 0.25 -6.14
N THR A 62 -11.18 0.63 -5.31
CA THR A 62 -11.03 1.73 -4.35
C THR A 62 -11.02 1.22 -2.91
N LEU A 63 -10.11 1.77 -2.09
CA LEU A 63 -10.08 1.62 -0.64
C LEU A 63 -10.28 2.99 -0.01
N THR A 64 -11.22 3.10 0.93
CA THR A 64 -11.46 4.32 1.72
C THR A 64 -11.29 4.01 3.19
N PHE A 65 -10.66 4.89 3.95
CA PHE A 65 -10.49 4.76 5.39
C PHE A 65 -10.34 6.12 6.08
N SER A 66 -10.48 6.13 7.40
CA SER A 66 -10.38 7.30 8.25
C SER A 66 -9.18 7.19 9.19
N VAL A 67 -8.48 8.31 9.43
CA VAL A 67 -7.33 8.41 10.34
C VAL A 67 -7.37 9.72 11.12
N ALA A 68 -6.66 9.78 12.24
CA ALA A 68 -6.64 10.97 13.10
C ALA A 68 -5.89 12.17 12.47
N ASN A 69 -4.85 11.92 11.65
CA ASN A 69 -4.01 12.95 11.06
C ASN A 69 -3.14 12.39 9.91
N ASP A 70 -2.41 13.25 9.22
CA ASP A 70 -1.54 12.90 8.09
C ASP A 70 -0.42 11.91 8.47
N ALA A 71 0.12 11.97 9.68
CA ALA A 71 1.12 11.02 10.14
C ALA A 71 0.53 9.60 10.29
N ALA A 72 -0.69 9.49 10.80
CA ALA A 72 -1.43 8.22 10.85
C ALA A 72 -1.80 7.73 9.44
N ALA A 73 -2.15 8.65 8.51
CA ALA A 73 -2.38 8.30 7.11
C ALA A 73 -1.12 7.72 6.47
N THR A 74 0.02 8.38 6.63
CA THR A 74 1.31 7.90 6.12
C THR A 74 1.62 6.50 6.62
N LYS A 75 1.46 6.25 7.93
CA LYS A 75 1.68 4.93 8.53
C LYS A 75 0.73 3.86 7.97
N ALA A 76 -0.55 4.18 7.79
CA ALA A 76 -1.52 3.26 7.20
C ALA A 76 -1.16 2.91 5.74
N LEU A 77 -0.72 3.89 4.96
CA LEU A 77 -0.29 3.71 3.58
C LEU A 77 1.02 2.92 3.45
N GLU A 78 1.97 3.10 4.37
CA GLU A 78 3.17 2.26 4.45
C GLU A 78 2.82 0.79 4.71
N LYS A 79 1.82 0.52 5.56
CA LYS A 79 1.31 -0.84 5.79
C LYS A 79 0.62 -1.40 4.55
N LEU A 80 -0.12 -0.58 3.82
CA LEU A 80 -0.77 -0.96 2.56
C LEU A 80 0.26 -1.37 1.50
N ALA A 81 1.30 -0.57 1.29
CA ALA A 81 2.40 -0.88 0.38
C ALA A 81 3.15 -2.15 0.84
N ALA A 82 3.47 -2.27 2.13
CA ALA A 82 4.13 -3.46 2.68
C ALA A 82 3.30 -4.75 2.52
N ALA A 83 1.97 -4.63 2.43
CA ALA A 83 1.06 -5.74 2.12
C ALA A 83 0.94 -6.02 0.60
N GLY A 84 1.70 -5.33 -0.24
CA GLY A 84 1.80 -5.57 -1.68
C GLY A 84 0.73 -4.88 -2.53
N PHE A 85 0.04 -3.87 -1.99
CA PHE A 85 -0.96 -3.08 -2.70
C PHE A 85 -0.42 -1.72 -3.12
N TRP A 86 -0.91 -1.22 -4.24
CA TRP A 86 -0.61 0.11 -4.75
C TRP A 86 -1.86 0.80 -5.29
N GLY A 87 -1.82 2.13 -5.33
CA GLY A 87 -2.88 2.94 -5.92
C GLY A 87 -2.52 4.42 -5.94
N THR A 88 -3.43 5.24 -6.41
CA THR A 88 -3.29 6.70 -6.45
C THR A 88 -4.12 7.35 -5.36
N ILE A 89 -3.60 8.43 -4.80
CA ILE A 89 -4.27 9.22 -3.75
C ILE A 89 -4.34 10.67 -4.22
N GLU A 90 -5.52 11.25 -4.17
CA GLU A 90 -5.72 12.69 -4.41
C GLU A 90 -5.56 13.46 -3.11
N SER A 91 -4.31 13.70 -2.68
CA SER A 91 -3.99 14.49 -1.49
C SER A 91 -2.79 15.39 -1.75
N LYS A 92 -2.76 16.57 -1.09
CA LYS A 92 -1.63 17.49 -1.16
C LYS A 92 -0.56 17.20 -0.11
N THR A 93 -0.90 16.47 0.93
CA THR A 93 -0.06 16.29 2.13
C THR A 93 0.34 14.83 2.36
N VAL A 94 -0.40 13.89 1.77
CA VAL A 94 -0.18 12.45 1.96
C VAL A 94 -0.07 11.74 0.61
N ALA A 95 0.91 10.85 0.47
CA ALA A 95 1.13 10.04 -0.72
C ALA A 95 1.61 8.64 -0.36
N LEU A 96 1.33 7.67 -1.23
CA LEU A 96 2.03 6.38 -1.21
C LEU A 96 3.50 6.62 -1.57
N LYS A 97 4.40 6.19 -0.68
CA LYS A 97 5.84 6.28 -0.91
C LYS A 97 6.31 5.05 -1.67
N ASP A 98 6.98 5.28 -2.78
CA ASP A 98 7.66 4.19 -3.49
C ASP A 98 8.94 3.81 -2.72
N ASP A 99 8.87 2.67 -2.04
CA ASP A 99 10.00 2.04 -1.34
C ASP A 99 10.44 0.74 -2.03
N SER A 100 10.15 0.61 -3.33
CA SER A 100 10.49 -0.56 -4.15
C SER A 100 11.99 -0.84 -4.29
N GLY A 101 12.83 0.14 -3.98
CA GLY A 101 14.29 0.06 -4.16
C GLY A 101 14.76 0.29 -5.60
N THR A 102 13.83 0.66 -6.51
CA THR A 102 14.16 0.92 -7.93
C THR A 102 14.12 2.40 -8.29
N ALA A 103 13.72 3.28 -7.37
CA ALA A 103 13.66 4.71 -7.60
C ALA A 103 15.05 5.27 -7.94
N LEU A 104 15.20 5.75 -9.16
CA LEU A 104 16.43 6.39 -9.62
C LEU A 104 16.41 7.90 -9.31
N PRO A 105 17.56 8.52 -8.99
CA PRO A 105 17.67 9.96 -8.93
C PRO A 105 17.24 10.62 -10.24
N PRO A 106 16.67 11.83 -10.21
CA PRO A 106 16.35 12.57 -11.42
C PRO A 106 17.59 12.64 -12.36
N LYS A 107 17.41 12.28 -13.64
CA LYS A 107 18.45 12.19 -14.67
C LYS A 107 19.41 10.99 -14.58
N ALA A 108 19.22 10.03 -13.68
CA ALA A 108 19.97 8.78 -13.75
C ALA A 108 19.58 8.00 -15.01
N LYS A 109 20.57 7.30 -15.59
CA LYS A 109 20.30 6.40 -16.72
C LYS A 109 19.62 5.13 -16.22
N PRO A 110 18.68 4.53 -16.98
CA PRO A 110 18.13 3.22 -16.67
C PRO A 110 19.24 2.19 -16.44
N VAL A 111 19.06 1.34 -15.45
CA VAL A 111 19.99 0.25 -15.16
C VAL A 111 19.35 -1.03 -15.67
N HIS A 112 19.97 -1.66 -16.66
CA HIS A 112 19.48 -2.92 -17.18
C HIS A 112 20.05 -4.11 -16.41
N VAL A 113 19.18 -5.10 -16.18
CA VAL A 113 19.50 -6.33 -15.48
C VAL A 113 19.14 -7.54 -16.33
N SER A 114 19.88 -8.65 -16.16
CA SER A 114 19.55 -9.94 -16.79
C SER A 114 18.57 -10.77 -15.94
N SER A 115 18.48 -10.45 -14.66
CA SER A 115 17.55 -11.07 -13.73
C SER A 115 17.25 -10.12 -12.58
N GLY A 116 15.99 -10.12 -12.12
CA GLY A 116 15.54 -9.35 -10.95
C GLY A 116 14.55 -10.16 -10.12
N THR A 117 14.79 -10.30 -8.81
CA THR A 117 13.87 -10.91 -7.88
C THR A 117 13.10 -9.84 -7.12
N PHE A 118 11.79 -9.92 -7.14
CA PHE A 118 10.86 -9.00 -6.50
C PHE A 118 10.11 -9.72 -5.38
N LYS A 119 9.85 -9.02 -4.27
CA LYS A 119 9.18 -9.59 -3.09
C LYS A 119 8.11 -8.67 -2.53
N GLY A 120 7.19 -9.26 -1.76
CA GLY A 120 6.16 -8.54 -1.03
C GLY A 120 4.91 -8.24 -1.86
N VAL A 121 4.77 -8.77 -3.08
CA VAL A 121 3.56 -8.57 -3.90
C VAL A 121 2.35 -9.29 -3.30
N HIS A 122 1.19 -8.64 -3.34
CA HIS A 122 -0.08 -9.29 -2.99
C HIS A 122 -0.56 -10.18 -4.15
N ASN A 123 -0.33 -11.47 -4.05
CA ASN A 123 -0.67 -12.45 -5.10
C ASN A 123 -1.47 -13.63 -4.50
N CYS A 124 -2.66 -13.33 -3.98
CA CYS A 124 -3.45 -14.27 -3.16
C CYS A 124 -4.21 -15.33 -3.95
N CYS A 125 -4.43 -15.14 -5.25
CA CYS A 125 -5.25 -16.04 -6.09
C CYS A 125 -4.82 -16.00 -7.56
N ASP A 126 -5.40 -16.88 -8.39
CA ASP A 126 -5.07 -16.97 -9.82
C ASP A 126 -5.44 -15.71 -10.60
N GLY A 127 -6.49 -15.00 -10.19
CA GLY A 127 -6.84 -13.70 -10.78
C GLY A 127 -5.74 -12.66 -10.56
N CYS A 128 -5.19 -12.58 -9.33
CA CYS A 128 -4.05 -11.73 -9.03
C CYS A 128 -2.84 -12.13 -9.85
N ASN A 129 -2.53 -13.43 -9.88
CA ASN A 129 -1.37 -13.95 -10.61
C ASN A 129 -1.46 -13.65 -12.11
N LYS A 130 -2.63 -13.79 -12.71
CA LYS A 130 -2.85 -13.46 -14.13
C LYS A 130 -2.60 -11.98 -14.40
N ALA A 131 -3.20 -11.09 -13.63
CA ALA A 131 -3.04 -9.65 -13.82
C ALA A 131 -1.59 -9.19 -13.59
N LEU A 132 -0.91 -9.75 -12.59
CA LEU A 132 0.51 -9.48 -12.32
C LEU A 132 1.38 -9.89 -13.52
N LYS A 133 1.18 -11.10 -14.06
CA LYS A 133 1.90 -11.60 -15.25
C LYS A 133 1.64 -10.75 -16.49
N GLU A 134 0.41 -10.35 -16.71
CA GLU A 134 0.05 -9.48 -17.83
C GLU A 134 0.76 -8.12 -17.75
N ALA A 135 0.82 -7.52 -16.55
CA ALA A 135 1.55 -6.28 -16.34
C ALA A 135 3.05 -6.43 -16.63
N ILE A 136 3.67 -7.50 -16.14
CA ILE A 136 5.11 -7.75 -16.32
C ILE A 136 5.47 -8.01 -17.79
N LYS A 137 4.64 -8.79 -18.51
CA LYS A 137 4.86 -9.09 -19.94
C LYS A 137 4.87 -7.86 -20.84
N GLY A 138 4.21 -6.79 -20.44
CA GLY A 138 4.20 -5.53 -21.18
C GLY A 138 5.49 -4.70 -21.06
N VAL A 139 6.45 -5.12 -20.23
CA VAL A 139 7.69 -4.38 -20.00
C VAL A 139 8.74 -4.76 -21.04
N GLU A 140 9.34 -3.74 -21.67
CA GLU A 140 10.40 -3.92 -22.68
C GLU A 140 11.60 -4.69 -22.10
N GLY A 141 12.07 -5.66 -22.85
CA GLY A 141 13.23 -6.48 -22.52
C GLY A 141 12.94 -7.63 -21.55
N VAL A 142 11.71 -7.79 -21.07
CA VAL A 142 11.31 -8.97 -20.29
C VAL A 142 11.08 -10.17 -21.22
N GLU A 143 11.76 -11.25 -20.91
CA GLU A 143 11.66 -12.52 -21.66
C GLU A 143 10.80 -13.55 -20.93
N SER A 144 10.92 -13.62 -19.60
CA SER A 144 10.15 -14.56 -18.78
C SER A 144 9.96 -14.07 -17.35
N GLU A 145 8.96 -14.61 -16.67
CA GLU A 145 8.70 -14.43 -15.24
C GLU A 145 8.20 -15.76 -14.63
N ASP A 146 8.39 -15.96 -13.33
CA ASP A 146 8.04 -17.18 -12.62
C ASP A 146 6.97 -16.99 -11.51
N ALA A 147 6.22 -15.88 -11.56
CA ALA A 147 5.19 -15.57 -10.56
C ALA A 147 4.15 -16.72 -10.45
N LYS A 148 3.84 -17.10 -9.21
CA LYS A 148 2.86 -18.14 -8.90
C LYS A 148 1.82 -17.64 -7.90
N SER A 149 0.59 -18.06 -8.11
CA SER A 149 -0.51 -17.79 -7.18
C SER A 149 -0.15 -18.22 -5.75
N LYS A 150 -0.47 -17.37 -4.77
CA LYS A 150 -0.16 -17.52 -3.34
C LYS A 150 1.32 -17.35 -2.96
N GLU A 151 2.18 -17.00 -3.91
CA GLU A 151 3.57 -16.62 -3.65
C GLU A 151 3.71 -15.09 -3.73
N SER A 152 4.38 -14.50 -2.75
CA SER A 152 4.63 -13.05 -2.68
C SER A 152 5.97 -12.65 -3.31
N THR A 153 6.69 -13.59 -3.88
CA THR A 153 8.01 -13.39 -4.50
C THR A 153 7.99 -13.97 -5.91
N PHE A 154 8.62 -13.28 -6.84
CA PHE A 154 8.79 -13.73 -8.22
C PHE A 154 10.09 -13.20 -8.81
N THR A 155 10.58 -13.87 -9.85
CA THR A 155 11.78 -13.49 -10.59
C THR A 155 11.41 -13.15 -12.03
N VAL A 156 11.99 -12.07 -12.55
CA VAL A 156 11.89 -11.67 -13.96
C VAL A 156 13.26 -11.85 -14.60
N LYS A 157 13.29 -12.35 -15.84
CA LYS A 157 14.51 -12.54 -16.63
C LYS A 157 14.39 -11.83 -17.97
N GLY A 158 15.53 -11.41 -18.51
CA GLY A 158 15.62 -10.68 -19.78
C GLY A 158 16.65 -9.57 -19.72
N ASN A 159 16.57 -8.60 -20.62
CA ASN A 159 17.39 -7.39 -20.61
C ASN A 159 16.48 -6.20 -20.34
N PHE A 160 16.13 -5.96 -19.08
CA PHE A 160 15.09 -5.02 -18.68
C PHE A 160 15.54 -4.04 -17.59
N ASP A 161 14.80 -2.94 -17.46
CA ASP A 161 14.93 -2.00 -16.35
C ASP A 161 14.00 -2.41 -15.19
N PRO A 162 14.52 -2.72 -13.97
CA PRO A 162 13.68 -3.05 -12.82
C PRO A 162 12.67 -1.96 -12.44
N ALA A 163 13.01 -0.68 -12.67
CA ALA A 163 12.08 0.41 -12.42
C ALA A 163 10.87 0.38 -13.37
N ALA A 164 11.06 -0.07 -14.61
CA ALA A 164 9.96 -0.26 -15.56
C ALA A 164 9.02 -1.41 -15.11
N VAL A 165 9.56 -2.49 -14.53
CA VAL A 165 8.75 -3.57 -13.94
C VAL A 165 7.94 -3.04 -12.76
N ILE A 166 8.55 -2.31 -11.82
CA ILE A 166 7.83 -1.72 -10.69
C ILE A 166 6.73 -0.76 -11.19
N LYS A 167 7.03 0.11 -12.16
CA LYS A 167 6.03 1.00 -12.74
C LYS A 167 4.85 0.24 -13.35
N ALA A 168 5.10 -0.85 -14.05
CA ALA A 168 4.07 -1.67 -14.66
C ALA A 168 3.16 -2.33 -13.60
N ILE A 169 3.73 -2.93 -12.55
CA ILE A 169 2.95 -3.55 -11.47
C ILE A 169 2.23 -2.51 -10.61
N HIS A 170 2.80 -1.30 -10.41
CA HIS A 170 2.10 -0.17 -9.79
C HIS A 170 0.87 0.24 -10.62
N GLY A 171 1.00 0.32 -11.94
CA GLY A 171 -0.11 0.60 -12.85
C GLY A 171 -1.22 -0.46 -12.81
N ALA A 172 -0.88 -1.68 -12.41
CA ALA A 172 -1.83 -2.78 -12.21
C ALA A 172 -2.36 -2.89 -10.76
N GLY A 173 -2.02 -1.94 -9.89
CA GLY A 173 -2.52 -1.87 -8.51
C GLY A 173 -1.77 -2.74 -7.49
N TYR A 174 -0.55 -3.18 -7.82
CA TYR A 174 0.33 -3.97 -6.95
C TYR A 174 1.56 -3.19 -6.51
N HIS A 175 2.11 -3.55 -5.37
CA HIS A 175 3.44 -3.12 -4.93
C HIS A 175 4.36 -4.32 -4.72
N ALA A 176 5.63 -4.14 -5.01
CA ALA A 176 6.70 -5.08 -4.67
C ALA A 176 8.01 -4.33 -4.48
N LYS A 177 8.98 -4.99 -3.83
CA LYS A 177 10.34 -4.46 -3.64
C LYS A 177 11.33 -5.30 -4.41
N LEU A 178 12.29 -4.65 -5.07
CA LEU A 178 13.43 -5.34 -5.66
C LEU A 178 14.32 -5.87 -4.52
N ASP A 179 14.52 -7.19 -4.48
CA ASP A 179 15.35 -7.86 -3.48
C ASP A 179 16.76 -8.10 -4.01
N LYS A 180 16.88 -8.60 -5.25
CA LYS A 180 18.14 -8.90 -5.92
C LYS A 180 18.05 -8.55 -7.39
N ALA A 181 19.19 -8.16 -7.98
CA ALA A 181 19.30 -7.91 -9.40
C ALA A 181 20.72 -8.24 -9.92
N ASP A 182 20.75 -8.90 -11.07
CA ASP A 182 22.00 -9.20 -11.78
C ASP A 182 22.22 -8.12 -12.85
N VAL A 183 22.98 -7.08 -12.52
CA VAL A 183 23.22 -5.92 -13.38
C VAL A 183 24.05 -6.32 -14.61
N ILE A 184 23.56 -5.98 -15.79
CA ILE A 184 24.30 -6.13 -17.05
C ILE A 184 25.40 -5.07 -17.07
N LYS A 185 26.66 -5.52 -17.01
CA LYS A 185 27.80 -4.61 -17.14
C LYS A 185 27.87 -4.13 -18.58
N PRO A 186 27.97 -2.80 -18.82
CA PRO A 186 28.25 -2.32 -20.17
C PRO A 186 29.54 -2.97 -20.66
N GLY A 187 29.50 -3.56 -21.86
CA GLY A 187 30.68 -4.17 -22.48
C GLY A 187 31.82 -3.16 -22.53
N LYS A 188 33.05 -3.58 -22.17
CA LYS A 188 34.25 -2.80 -22.34
C LYS A 188 34.54 -2.59 -23.83
#